data_4baa35acf81609fba4f2dc5841e79f74
#
_entry.id   4baa35acf81609fba4f2dc5841e79f74
#
_cell.length_a   1.000
_cell.length_b   1.000
_cell.length_c   1.000
_cell.angle_alpha   90.00
_cell.angle_beta   90.00
_cell.angle_gamma   90.00
#
_symmetry.space_group_name_H-M   'P 1'
#
loop_
_entity.id
_entity.type
_entity.pdbx_description
1 polymer ?
#
loop_
_entity_poly.entity_id
_entity_poly.type
_entity_poly.pdbx_seq_one_letter_code
_entity_poly.pdbx_strand_id
1 'polypeptide(L)'
;LGYPPRDLLLREEVVPACERLVAELAGDLTIPTLIGTPRRIDVESRRLYNSMALCRGGRIEAWHDKMLLPTYDVFDEARWFQPGDRPLVFELEADGRTQRVGVLICEDLWRAEDVRHHRPYDLDPVKMLADAECDLIVSPSASPFVAGKSVRHRTILSDVARQCGSAVAMVNQFGANDDLIFDGGSSVISSTGRMVGGRDRFDPGVSTVDVDADSLRRDGPDDVDDLSPEAERFEAIRLAI
;
A
#
# COMPACT_ATOMS: atom_id res chain seq x y z
N LEU A 1 4.17 8.55 11.12
CA LEU A 1 5.16 9.55 10.69
C LEU A 1 4.64 10.38 9.53
N GLY A 2 3.76 9.82 8.72
CA GLY A 2 3.29 10.43 7.47
C GLY A 2 4.28 10.20 6.31
N TYR A 3 3.83 10.54 5.09
CA TYR A 3 4.61 10.42 3.88
C TYR A 3 4.51 11.73 3.07
N PRO A 4 5.60 12.23 2.50
CA PRO A 4 6.98 11.74 2.61
C PRO A 4 7.65 12.21 3.93
N PRO A 5 8.45 11.37 4.59
CA PRO A 5 9.12 11.74 5.84
C PRO A 5 10.33 12.67 5.65
N ARG A 6 10.90 12.70 4.46
CA ARG A 6 12.03 13.57 4.03
C ARG A 6 13.16 13.67 5.08
N ASP A 7 13.53 14.90 5.45
CA ASP A 7 14.63 15.21 6.37
C ASP A 7 14.36 14.82 7.83
N LEU A 8 13.14 14.48 8.21
CA LEU A 8 12.86 13.87 9.51
C LEU A 8 13.68 12.59 9.72
N LEU A 9 13.99 11.87 8.65
CA LEU A 9 14.80 10.65 8.70
C LEU A 9 16.27 10.89 9.05
N LEU A 10 16.75 12.16 8.97
CA LEU A 10 18.09 12.54 9.38
C LEU A 10 18.23 12.75 10.89
N ARG A 11 17.11 12.84 11.61
CA ARG A 11 17.12 12.99 13.07
C ARG A 11 17.35 11.63 13.70
N GLU A 12 18.40 11.53 14.52
CA GLU A 12 18.87 10.27 15.11
C GLU A 12 17.80 9.54 15.95
N GLU A 13 16.89 10.29 16.58
CA GLU A 13 15.85 9.76 17.44
C GLU A 13 14.59 9.26 16.68
N VAL A 14 14.33 9.72 15.45
CA VAL A 14 13.04 9.50 14.76
C VAL A 14 12.85 8.04 14.38
N VAL A 15 13.79 7.44 13.65
CA VAL A 15 13.65 6.05 13.21
C VAL A 15 13.62 5.06 14.38
N PRO A 16 14.53 5.17 15.40
CA PRO A 16 14.42 4.34 16.59
C PRO A 16 13.11 4.50 17.36
N ALA A 17 12.53 5.71 17.38
CA ALA A 17 11.22 5.93 17.99
C ALA A 17 10.10 5.23 17.21
N CYS A 18 10.12 5.30 15.87
CA CYS A 18 9.17 4.58 15.02
C CYS A 18 9.25 3.07 15.25
N GLU A 19 10.44 2.49 15.26
CA GLU A 19 10.66 1.07 15.51
C GLU A 19 10.12 0.63 16.88
N ARG A 20 10.37 1.40 17.94
CA ARG A 20 9.84 1.13 19.28
C ARG A 20 8.31 1.19 19.31
N LEU A 21 7.72 2.25 18.76
CA LEU A 21 6.26 2.42 18.73
C LEU A 21 5.56 1.30 17.99
N VAL A 22 6.11 0.82 16.87
CA VAL A 22 5.55 -0.33 16.16
C VAL A 22 5.64 -1.61 17.01
N ALA A 23 6.74 -1.81 17.72
CA ALA A 23 6.88 -2.96 18.62
C ALA A 23 5.92 -2.90 19.81
N GLU A 24 5.70 -1.71 20.40
CA GLU A 24 4.72 -1.48 21.46
C GLU A 24 3.30 -1.74 20.95
N LEU A 25 2.91 -1.15 19.81
CA LEU A 25 1.61 -1.38 19.17
C LEU A 25 1.38 -2.86 18.86
N ALA A 26 2.41 -3.57 18.37
CA ALA A 26 2.29 -4.99 18.08
C ALA A 26 1.90 -5.81 19.32
N GLY A 27 2.33 -5.36 20.53
CA GLY A 27 1.95 -5.99 21.81
C GLY A 27 0.47 -5.85 22.14
N ASP A 28 -0.18 -4.80 21.67
CA ASP A 28 -1.60 -4.50 21.96
C ASP A 28 -2.56 -5.05 20.89
N LEU A 29 -2.05 -5.46 19.73
CA LEU A 29 -2.86 -5.91 18.61
C LEU A 29 -3.31 -7.37 18.78
N THR A 30 -4.61 -7.58 18.63
CA THR A 30 -5.24 -8.91 18.74
C THR A 30 -5.49 -9.57 17.38
N ILE A 31 -5.41 -8.80 16.29
CA ILE A 31 -5.58 -9.27 14.90
C ILE A 31 -4.30 -9.06 14.11
N PRO A 32 -4.02 -9.88 13.09
CA PRO A 32 -2.91 -9.62 12.18
C PRO A 32 -3.02 -8.23 11.55
N THR A 33 -1.99 -7.42 11.70
CA THR A 33 -2.00 -6.02 11.27
C THR A 33 -0.72 -5.68 10.53
N LEU A 34 -0.82 -4.93 9.45
CA LEU A 34 0.31 -4.38 8.72
C LEU A 34 0.49 -2.90 9.09
N ILE A 35 1.69 -2.53 9.53
CA ILE A 35 2.02 -1.16 9.95
C ILE A 35 3.23 -0.66 9.17
N GLY A 36 3.06 0.48 8.47
CA GLY A 36 4.14 1.15 7.73
C GLY A 36 5.09 1.91 8.66
N THR A 37 6.40 1.74 8.46
CA THR A 37 7.42 2.43 9.25
C THR A 37 8.76 2.49 8.52
N PRO A 38 9.54 3.56 8.69
CA PRO A 38 10.96 3.50 8.34
C PRO A 38 11.66 2.52 9.29
N ARG A 39 12.55 1.70 8.75
CA ARG A 39 13.30 0.69 9.50
C ARG A 39 14.80 0.77 9.17
N ARG A 40 15.65 0.64 10.17
CA ARG A 40 17.10 0.49 9.96
C ARG A 40 17.41 -0.91 9.43
N ILE A 41 18.40 -1.00 8.56
CA ILE A 41 18.93 -2.29 8.09
C ILE A 41 19.54 -3.05 9.26
N ASP A 42 20.35 -2.33 10.04
CA ASP A 42 20.97 -2.78 11.29
C ASP A 42 21.19 -1.58 12.21
N VAL A 43 21.63 -1.82 13.44
CA VAL A 43 21.82 -0.76 14.46
C VAL A 43 22.92 0.22 14.09
N GLU A 44 23.92 -0.21 13.31
CA GLU A 44 25.10 0.59 12.94
C GLU A 44 24.91 1.29 11.59
N SER A 45 23.98 0.81 10.76
CA SER A 45 23.74 1.34 9.44
C SER A 45 22.97 2.65 9.48
N ARG A 46 23.39 3.60 8.65
CA ARG A 46 22.57 4.78 8.31
C ARG A 46 21.57 4.51 7.20
N ARG A 47 21.60 3.32 6.63
CA ARG A 47 20.68 2.92 5.56
C ARG A 47 19.36 2.50 6.16
N LEU A 48 18.29 2.91 5.50
CA LEU A 48 16.92 2.68 5.92
C LEU A 48 16.16 1.89 4.85
N TYR A 49 15.11 1.19 5.29
CA TYR A 49 14.05 0.67 4.45
C TYR A 49 12.74 1.42 4.70
N ASN A 50 11.92 1.57 3.66
CA ASN A 50 10.50 1.87 3.77
C ASN A 50 9.78 0.54 3.93
N SER A 51 9.31 0.22 5.14
CA SER A 51 8.90 -1.14 5.48
C SER A 51 7.47 -1.23 5.98
N MET A 52 6.89 -2.42 5.80
CA MET A 52 5.67 -2.87 6.48
C MET A 52 6.03 -3.94 7.49
N ALA A 53 5.66 -3.70 8.75
CA ALA A 53 5.71 -4.70 9.81
C ALA A 53 4.44 -5.54 9.79
N LEU A 54 4.55 -6.85 9.69
CA LEU A 54 3.48 -7.78 10.00
C LEU A 54 3.47 -8.01 11.52
N CYS A 55 2.48 -7.43 12.20
CA CYS A 55 2.26 -7.59 13.62
C CYS A 55 1.23 -8.70 13.85
N ARG A 56 1.64 -9.78 14.52
CA ARG A 56 0.78 -10.93 14.84
C ARG A 56 1.23 -11.59 16.13
N GLY A 57 0.28 -12.03 16.95
CA GLY A 57 0.58 -12.74 18.20
C GLY A 57 1.36 -11.90 19.21
N GLY A 58 1.06 -10.60 19.30
CA GLY A 58 1.69 -9.70 20.27
C GLY A 58 3.12 -9.25 19.90
N ARG A 59 3.56 -9.43 18.67
CA ARG A 59 4.92 -9.10 18.23
C ARG A 59 4.99 -8.78 16.75
N ILE A 60 6.09 -8.19 16.31
CA ILE A 60 6.44 -8.11 14.89
C ILE A 60 6.94 -9.50 14.46
N GLU A 61 6.23 -10.11 13.52
CA GLU A 61 6.54 -11.45 13.02
C GLU A 61 7.45 -11.42 11.79
N ALA A 62 7.18 -10.49 10.87
CA ALA A 62 7.92 -10.37 9.62
C ALA A 62 7.93 -8.92 9.11
N TRP A 63 8.78 -8.68 8.13
CA TRP A 63 8.94 -7.41 7.44
C TRP A 63 8.81 -7.58 5.93
N HIS A 64 8.16 -6.61 5.30
CA HIS A 64 8.28 -6.36 3.87
C HIS A 64 8.96 -5.02 3.67
N ASP A 65 10.02 -4.97 2.89
CA ASP A 65 10.73 -3.76 2.52
C ASP A 65 10.35 -3.37 1.09
N LYS A 66 9.93 -2.12 0.88
CA LYS A 66 9.52 -1.62 -0.42
C LYS A 66 10.61 -1.85 -1.47
N MET A 67 10.22 -2.44 -2.60
CA MET A 67 11.15 -2.90 -3.63
C MET A 67 11.40 -1.84 -4.70
N LEU A 68 10.37 -1.10 -5.08
CA LEU A 68 10.44 -0.07 -6.10
C LEU A 68 10.42 1.32 -5.47
N LEU A 69 11.52 2.06 -5.61
CA LEU A 69 11.71 3.37 -4.99
C LEU A 69 11.56 4.46 -6.06
N PRO A 70 10.41 5.17 -6.12
CA PRO A 70 10.20 6.23 -7.09
C PRO A 70 11.14 7.41 -6.85
N THR A 71 11.69 7.96 -7.95
CA THR A 71 12.60 9.11 -7.97
C THR A 71 12.17 10.14 -9.02
N TYR A 72 10.88 10.27 -9.22
CA TYR A 72 10.28 11.15 -10.22
C TYR A 72 9.19 12.02 -9.60
N ASP A 73 8.84 13.13 -10.27
CA ASP A 73 7.83 14.09 -9.83
C ASP A 73 8.12 14.57 -8.39
N VAL A 74 7.24 14.30 -7.45
CA VAL A 74 7.36 14.66 -6.02
C VAL A 74 8.14 13.65 -5.19
N PHE A 75 8.52 12.53 -5.81
CA PHE A 75 9.17 11.42 -5.13
C PHE A 75 10.70 11.48 -5.23
N ASP A 76 11.38 11.13 -4.13
CA ASP A 76 12.84 11.00 -4.05
C ASP A 76 13.21 9.90 -3.03
N GLU A 77 12.56 8.73 -3.16
CA GLU A 77 12.71 7.67 -2.15
C GLU A 77 14.09 7.06 -2.13
N ALA A 78 14.74 6.89 -3.29
CA ALA A 78 16.08 6.31 -3.35
C ALA A 78 17.16 7.15 -2.64
N ARG A 79 16.88 8.43 -2.33
CA ARG A 79 17.73 9.28 -1.50
C ARG A 79 17.75 8.80 -0.04
N TRP A 80 16.65 8.25 0.45
CA TRP A 80 16.41 7.95 1.85
C TRP A 80 16.44 6.47 2.17
N PHE A 81 16.01 5.64 1.22
CA PHE A 81 15.79 4.21 1.43
C PHE A 81 16.60 3.35 0.48
N GLN A 82 16.84 2.12 0.91
CA GLN A 82 17.34 1.04 0.08
C GLN A 82 16.16 0.20 -0.41
N PRO A 83 16.20 -0.36 -1.63
CA PRO A 83 15.17 -1.27 -2.10
C PRO A 83 15.23 -2.60 -1.37
N GLY A 84 14.05 -3.18 -1.11
CA GLY A 84 13.90 -4.58 -0.77
C GLY A 84 14.19 -5.50 -1.97
N ASP A 85 14.34 -6.78 -1.72
CA ASP A 85 14.70 -7.78 -2.74
C ASP A 85 13.59 -8.78 -3.07
N ARG A 86 12.56 -8.87 -2.21
CA ARG A 86 11.46 -9.82 -2.35
C ARG A 86 10.19 -9.36 -1.63
N PRO A 87 8.99 -9.72 -2.13
CA PRO A 87 7.75 -9.47 -1.42
C PRO A 87 7.63 -10.38 -0.18
N LEU A 88 6.87 -9.93 0.82
CA LEU A 88 6.45 -10.77 1.93
C LEU A 88 5.22 -11.57 1.50
N VAL A 89 5.24 -12.87 1.75
CA VAL A 89 4.07 -13.75 1.67
C VAL A 89 3.90 -14.42 3.02
N PHE A 90 2.68 -14.41 3.56
CA PHE A 90 2.35 -15.08 4.82
C PHE A 90 0.98 -15.75 4.74
N GLU A 91 0.72 -16.65 5.66
CA GLU A 91 -0.52 -17.42 5.73
C GLU A 91 -1.44 -16.89 6.82
N LEU A 92 -2.74 -16.83 6.53
CA LEU A 92 -3.81 -16.54 7.46
C LEU A 92 -4.79 -17.71 7.46
N GLU A 93 -5.19 -18.15 8.66
CA GLU A 93 -6.32 -19.07 8.81
C GLU A 93 -7.61 -18.27 8.89
N ALA A 94 -8.51 -18.49 7.96
CA ALA A 94 -9.83 -17.88 7.91
C ALA A 94 -10.86 -18.91 7.43
N ASP A 95 -11.99 -19.05 8.15
CA ASP A 95 -13.09 -19.94 7.80
C ASP A 95 -12.67 -21.42 7.53
N GLY A 96 -11.69 -21.90 8.31
CA GLY A 96 -11.15 -23.25 8.19
C GLY A 96 -10.32 -23.49 6.91
N ARG A 97 -9.84 -22.42 6.30
CA ARG A 97 -8.94 -22.45 5.12
C ARG A 97 -7.71 -21.61 5.39
N THR A 98 -6.58 -22.07 4.90
CA THR A 98 -5.36 -21.27 4.84
C THR A 98 -5.42 -20.34 3.63
N GLN A 99 -5.28 -19.03 3.84
CA GLN A 99 -5.20 -18.01 2.81
C GLN A 99 -3.76 -17.50 2.71
N ARG A 100 -3.22 -17.43 1.51
CA ARG A 100 -1.89 -16.86 1.26
C ARG A 100 -2.01 -15.39 0.93
N VAL A 101 -1.38 -14.54 1.74
CA VAL A 101 -1.44 -13.08 1.62
C VAL A 101 -0.08 -12.54 1.20
N GLY A 102 -0.05 -11.87 0.05
CA GLY A 102 1.11 -11.15 -0.44
C GLY A 102 1.07 -9.68 -0.03
N VAL A 103 2.23 -9.09 0.24
CA VAL A 103 2.37 -7.68 0.62
C VAL A 103 3.22 -6.94 -0.40
N LEU A 104 2.71 -5.80 -0.86
CA LEU A 104 3.41 -4.81 -1.69
C LEU A 104 3.24 -3.43 -1.06
N ILE A 105 4.10 -2.47 -1.41
CA ILE A 105 3.97 -1.08 -0.95
C ILE A 105 3.87 -0.16 -2.16
N CYS A 106 2.69 0.45 -2.35
CA CYS A 106 2.46 1.56 -3.29
C CYS A 106 3.05 1.32 -4.69
N GLU A 107 4.25 1.84 -4.97
CA GLU A 107 4.96 1.73 -6.27
C GLU A 107 5.21 0.27 -6.70
N ASP A 108 5.29 -0.67 -5.77
CA ASP A 108 5.49 -2.09 -6.07
C ASP A 108 4.34 -2.69 -6.91
N LEU A 109 3.16 -2.06 -6.90
CA LEU A 109 2.02 -2.43 -7.75
C LEU A 109 2.16 -1.97 -9.21
N TRP A 110 3.07 -1.00 -9.47
CA TRP A 110 3.17 -0.39 -10.79
C TRP A 110 4.07 -1.23 -11.69
N ARG A 111 3.55 -1.66 -12.81
CA ARG A 111 4.33 -2.36 -13.82
C ARG A 111 5.17 -1.38 -14.65
N ALA A 112 6.26 -1.85 -15.23
CA ALA A 112 7.12 -1.06 -16.11
C ALA A 112 6.34 -0.36 -17.25
N GLU A 113 5.26 -0.97 -17.73
CA GLU A 113 4.37 -0.43 -18.76
C GLU A 113 3.53 0.76 -18.30
N ASP A 114 3.20 0.81 -17.01
CA ASP A 114 2.39 1.87 -16.42
C ASP A 114 3.20 3.15 -16.18
N VAL A 115 4.52 3.03 -16.12
CA VAL A 115 5.50 4.09 -15.82
C VAL A 115 6.31 4.46 -17.07
N ARG A 116 5.68 4.52 -18.24
CA ARG A 116 6.29 4.66 -19.57
C ARG A 116 7.30 5.80 -19.75
N HIS A 117 7.35 6.76 -18.85
CA HIS A 117 8.24 7.92 -18.92
C HIS A 117 9.40 7.86 -17.91
N HIS A 118 9.49 6.80 -17.13
CA HIS A 118 10.48 6.64 -16.06
C HIS A 118 11.36 5.41 -16.32
N ARG A 119 12.51 5.39 -15.67
CA ARG A 119 13.47 4.29 -15.79
C ARG A 119 12.77 2.96 -15.46
N PRO A 120 12.88 1.95 -16.32
CA PRO A 120 12.36 0.62 -15.99
C PRO A 120 13.07 0.09 -14.74
N TYR A 121 12.30 -0.50 -13.85
CA TYR A 121 12.86 -1.22 -12.71
C TYR A 121 13.36 -2.59 -13.17
N ASP A 122 14.43 -3.08 -12.53
CA ASP A 122 14.98 -4.41 -12.80
C ASP A 122 14.16 -5.55 -12.17
N LEU A 123 13.33 -5.20 -11.16
CA LEU A 123 12.45 -6.13 -10.43
C LEU A 123 10.99 -5.93 -10.83
N ASP A 124 10.24 -7.03 -10.83
CA ASP A 124 8.79 -7.06 -11.02
C ASP A 124 8.12 -7.73 -9.80
N PRO A 125 7.76 -6.94 -8.76
CA PRO A 125 7.15 -7.47 -7.54
C PRO A 125 5.80 -8.14 -7.80
N VAL A 126 5.02 -7.64 -8.77
CA VAL A 126 3.72 -8.21 -9.14
C VAL A 126 3.91 -9.62 -9.72
N LYS A 127 4.89 -9.79 -10.61
CA LYS A 127 5.21 -11.12 -11.15
C LYS A 127 5.67 -12.08 -10.06
N MET A 128 6.48 -11.62 -9.11
CA MET A 128 6.92 -12.46 -7.98
C MET A 128 5.74 -12.95 -7.14
N LEU A 129 4.70 -12.11 -6.93
CA LEU A 129 3.50 -12.53 -6.21
C LEU A 129 2.58 -13.42 -7.06
N ALA A 130 2.52 -13.23 -8.37
CA ALA A 130 1.83 -14.15 -9.28
C ALA A 130 2.45 -15.56 -9.21
N ASP A 131 3.78 -15.64 -9.23
CA ASP A 131 4.52 -16.91 -9.10
C ASP A 131 4.35 -17.54 -7.70
N ALA A 132 3.99 -16.74 -6.68
CA ALA A 132 3.74 -17.20 -5.31
C ALA A 132 2.30 -17.68 -5.07
N GLU A 133 1.40 -17.56 -6.04
CA GLU A 133 0.01 -18.03 -5.98
C GLU A 133 -0.74 -17.54 -4.73
N CYS A 134 -0.73 -16.21 -4.49
CA CYS A 134 -1.45 -15.60 -3.38
C CYS A 134 -2.96 -15.57 -3.62
N ASP A 135 -3.76 -15.68 -2.56
CA ASP A 135 -5.23 -15.50 -2.62
C ASP A 135 -5.59 -14.01 -2.52
N LEU A 136 -4.82 -13.25 -1.75
CA LEU A 136 -5.00 -11.83 -1.51
C LEU A 136 -3.66 -11.11 -1.58
N ILE A 137 -3.62 -9.96 -2.24
CA ILE A 137 -2.50 -9.02 -2.22
C ILE A 137 -2.95 -7.77 -1.45
N VAL A 138 -2.19 -7.36 -0.44
CA VAL A 138 -2.45 -6.14 0.33
C VAL A 138 -1.38 -5.12 0.02
N SER A 139 -1.81 -3.90 -0.34
CA SER A 139 -0.90 -2.80 -0.67
C SER A 139 -1.25 -1.52 0.09
N PRO A 140 -0.63 -1.30 1.25
CA PRO A 140 -0.61 0.02 1.87
C PRO A 140 0.11 1.02 0.97
N SER A 141 -0.49 2.20 0.82
CA SER A 141 -0.06 3.21 -0.14
C SER A 141 -0.16 4.61 0.45
N ALA A 142 0.74 5.50 0.02
CA ALA A 142 0.64 6.93 0.20
C ALA A 142 0.76 7.59 -1.17
N SER A 143 -0.27 7.38 -2.00
CA SER A 143 -0.32 7.88 -3.37
C SER A 143 -0.95 9.27 -3.37
N PRO A 144 -0.20 10.35 -3.73
CA PRO A 144 -0.72 11.70 -3.71
C PRO A 144 -1.86 11.90 -4.70
N PHE A 145 -2.76 12.82 -4.35
CA PHE A 145 -3.84 13.24 -5.23
C PHE A 145 -3.30 13.84 -6.54
N VAL A 146 -3.83 13.35 -7.63
CA VAL A 146 -3.71 13.96 -8.97
C VAL A 146 -5.08 13.85 -9.62
N ALA A 147 -5.59 14.93 -10.20
CA ALA A 147 -6.91 14.93 -10.86
C ALA A 147 -6.99 13.83 -11.93
N GLY A 148 -8.05 13.01 -11.85
CA GLY A 148 -8.30 11.88 -12.75
C GLY A 148 -7.45 10.62 -12.49
N LYS A 149 -6.62 10.60 -11.47
CA LYS A 149 -5.75 9.45 -11.14
C LYS A 149 -6.51 8.23 -10.64
N SER A 150 -7.71 8.42 -10.06
CA SER A 150 -8.56 7.35 -9.54
C SER A 150 -8.87 6.28 -10.59
N VAL A 151 -9.23 6.69 -11.80
CA VAL A 151 -9.50 5.79 -12.92
C VAL A 151 -8.27 4.94 -13.25
N ARG A 152 -7.10 5.58 -13.31
CA ARG A 152 -5.84 4.87 -13.58
C ARG A 152 -5.50 3.87 -12.48
N HIS A 153 -5.70 4.24 -11.21
CA HIS A 153 -5.49 3.32 -10.08
C HIS A 153 -6.38 2.08 -10.20
N ARG A 154 -7.67 2.26 -10.47
CA ARG A 154 -8.59 1.13 -10.67
C ARG A 154 -8.13 0.21 -11.80
N THR A 155 -7.73 0.78 -12.93
CA THR A 155 -7.21 -0.01 -14.06
C THR A 155 -6.01 -0.84 -13.64
N ILE A 156 -5.02 -0.24 -12.99
CA ILE A 156 -3.80 -0.92 -12.53
C ILE A 156 -4.13 -2.04 -11.56
N LEU A 157 -4.96 -1.76 -10.54
CA LEU A 157 -5.35 -2.76 -9.54
C LEU A 157 -6.12 -3.93 -10.19
N SER A 158 -7.00 -3.62 -11.14
CA SER A 158 -7.74 -4.64 -11.88
C SER A 158 -6.82 -5.52 -12.73
N ASP A 159 -5.82 -4.94 -13.36
CA ASP A 159 -4.86 -5.68 -14.17
C ASP A 159 -3.94 -6.54 -13.29
N VAL A 160 -3.48 -6.01 -12.16
CA VAL A 160 -2.70 -6.79 -11.17
C VAL A 160 -3.52 -7.95 -10.64
N ALA A 161 -4.78 -7.72 -10.26
CA ALA A 161 -5.67 -8.76 -9.77
C ALA A 161 -5.85 -9.90 -10.77
N ARG A 162 -6.10 -9.56 -12.05
CA ARG A 162 -6.22 -10.55 -13.13
C ARG A 162 -4.91 -11.28 -13.41
N GLN A 163 -3.78 -10.56 -13.43
CA GLN A 163 -2.47 -11.14 -13.70
C GLN A 163 -2.07 -12.15 -12.62
N CYS A 164 -2.33 -11.82 -11.35
CA CYS A 164 -2.00 -12.70 -10.22
C CYS A 164 -3.08 -13.76 -9.95
N GLY A 165 -4.30 -13.62 -10.51
CA GLY A 165 -5.43 -14.44 -10.13
C GLY A 165 -5.87 -14.24 -8.68
N SER A 166 -5.48 -13.12 -8.06
CA SER A 166 -5.63 -12.79 -6.65
C SER A 166 -6.53 -11.58 -6.46
N ALA A 167 -7.23 -11.49 -5.33
CA ALA A 167 -7.81 -10.20 -4.96
C ALA A 167 -6.72 -9.21 -4.55
N VAL A 168 -6.99 -7.91 -4.75
CA VAL A 168 -6.06 -6.83 -4.37
C VAL A 168 -6.76 -5.84 -3.47
N ALA A 169 -6.22 -5.61 -2.27
CA ALA A 169 -6.67 -4.59 -1.33
C ALA A 169 -5.63 -3.47 -1.26
N MET A 170 -5.95 -2.32 -1.82
CA MET A 170 -5.15 -1.10 -1.68
C MET A 170 -5.72 -0.23 -0.56
N VAL A 171 -4.87 0.14 0.40
CA VAL A 171 -5.22 1.06 1.48
C VAL A 171 -4.41 2.33 1.31
N ASN A 172 -5.06 3.43 0.91
CA ASN A 172 -4.38 4.69 0.63
C ASN A 172 -4.49 5.68 1.77
N GLN A 173 -3.42 6.44 2.00
CA GLN A 173 -3.37 7.53 2.97
C GLN A 173 -4.46 8.57 2.68
N PHE A 174 -5.03 9.13 3.74
CA PHE A 174 -5.92 10.29 3.68
C PHE A 174 -5.31 11.45 4.47
N GLY A 175 -5.48 12.67 3.97
CA GLY A 175 -5.07 13.90 4.64
C GLY A 175 -4.13 14.74 3.79
N ALA A 176 -3.50 15.72 4.44
CA ALA A 176 -2.46 16.54 3.83
C ALA A 176 -1.17 16.42 4.64
N ASN A 177 -0.05 16.41 3.98
CA ASN A 177 1.26 16.39 4.59
C ASN A 177 2.25 17.17 3.72
N ASP A 178 2.87 18.20 4.30
CA ASP A 178 3.76 19.11 3.58
C ASP A 178 3.03 19.78 2.38
N ASP A 179 3.50 19.60 1.18
CA ASP A 179 2.93 20.13 -0.06
C ASP A 179 2.07 19.09 -0.83
N LEU A 180 1.73 17.97 -0.20
CA LEU A 180 0.97 16.88 -0.80
C LEU A 180 -0.40 16.69 -0.13
N ILE A 181 -1.36 16.33 -0.97
CA ILE A 181 -2.71 15.93 -0.56
C ILE A 181 -2.88 14.45 -0.87
N PHE A 182 -3.54 13.73 0.02
CA PHE A 182 -3.86 12.31 -0.12
C PHE A 182 -5.37 12.15 0.01
N ASP A 183 -6.00 11.70 -1.03
CA ASP A 183 -7.46 11.64 -1.17
C ASP A 183 -8.09 10.34 -0.65
N GLY A 184 -7.31 9.42 -0.09
CA GLY A 184 -7.82 8.13 0.33
C GLY A 184 -8.23 7.26 -0.84
N GLY A 185 -9.51 6.88 -0.93
CA GLY A 185 -10.02 6.04 -2.01
C GLY A 185 -9.50 4.59 -1.91
N SER A 186 -9.37 4.07 -0.70
CA SER A 186 -8.98 2.67 -0.47
C SER A 186 -9.99 1.73 -1.13
N SER A 187 -9.51 0.65 -1.74
CA SER A 187 -10.35 -0.23 -2.53
C SER A 187 -9.92 -1.68 -2.47
N VAL A 188 -10.89 -2.58 -2.61
CA VAL A 188 -10.68 -4.02 -2.75
C VAL A 188 -11.20 -4.45 -4.12
N ILE A 189 -10.34 -5.06 -4.90
CA ILE A 189 -10.61 -5.56 -6.25
C ILE A 189 -10.58 -7.09 -6.20
N SER A 190 -11.58 -7.74 -6.79
CA SER A 190 -11.62 -9.21 -6.92
C SER A 190 -10.58 -9.72 -7.91
N SER A 191 -10.29 -11.01 -7.89
CA SER A 191 -9.40 -11.67 -8.88
C SER A 191 -9.89 -11.54 -10.33
N THR A 192 -11.15 -11.21 -10.55
CA THR A 192 -11.70 -10.91 -11.87
C THR A 192 -11.48 -9.46 -12.32
N GLY A 193 -10.91 -8.63 -11.43
CA GLY A 193 -10.61 -7.22 -11.68
C GLY A 193 -11.78 -6.27 -11.42
N ARG A 194 -12.79 -6.68 -10.64
CA ARG A 194 -13.94 -5.84 -10.27
C ARG A 194 -13.83 -5.34 -8.83
N MET A 195 -14.31 -4.14 -8.59
CA MET A 195 -14.36 -3.57 -7.24
C MET A 195 -15.42 -4.32 -6.41
N VAL A 196 -15.03 -4.78 -5.22
CA VAL A 196 -15.92 -5.50 -4.28
C VAL A 196 -16.12 -4.73 -2.99
N GLY A 197 -15.35 -3.69 -2.75
CA GLY A 197 -15.49 -2.84 -1.59
C GLY A 197 -14.40 -1.78 -1.50
N GLY A 198 -14.50 -0.95 -0.49
CA GLY A 198 -13.52 0.11 -0.25
C GLY A 198 -14.09 1.28 0.54
N ARG A 199 -13.52 2.44 0.34
CA ARG A 199 -13.94 3.70 0.93
C ARG A 199 -13.85 4.80 -0.10
N ASP A 200 -14.83 5.72 -0.05
CA ASP A 200 -14.88 6.86 -0.96
C ASP A 200 -13.66 7.77 -0.80
N ARG A 201 -13.35 8.46 -1.87
CA ARG A 201 -12.30 9.48 -1.86
C ARG A 201 -12.75 10.67 -1.02
N PHE A 202 -11.79 11.32 -0.39
CA PHE A 202 -12.02 12.46 0.51
C PHE A 202 -12.89 12.16 1.73
N ASP A 203 -13.10 10.87 2.04
CA ASP A 203 -13.83 10.42 3.22
C ASP A 203 -12.90 9.67 4.18
N PRO A 204 -12.49 10.28 5.32
CA PRO A 204 -11.59 9.64 6.29
C PRO A 204 -12.30 8.55 7.09
N GLY A 205 -11.57 7.55 7.54
CA GLY A 205 -12.07 6.57 8.49
C GLY A 205 -11.62 5.15 8.21
N VAL A 206 -12.29 4.22 8.87
CA VAL A 206 -12.07 2.77 8.74
C VAL A 206 -13.27 2.17 8.03
N SER A 207 -13.01 1.28 7.09
CA SER A 207 -14.02 0.43 6.47
C SER A 207 -13.65 -1.04 6.63
N THR A 208 -14.67 -1.88 6.75
CA THR A 208 -14.53 -3.33 6.76
C THR A 208 -15.08 -3.88 5.44
N VAL A 209 -14.32 -4.75 4.81
CA VAL A 209 -14.75 -5.45 3.60
C VAL A 209 -14.68 -6.93 3.89
N ASP A 210 -15.82 -7.61 3.80
CA ASP A 210 -15.89 -9.06 3.92
C ASP A 210 -15.40 -9.69 2.62
N VAL A 211 -14.32 -10.45 2.71
CA VAL A 211 -13.68 -11.09 1.56
C VAL A 211 -13.70 -12.61 1.78
N ASP A 212 -14.84 -13.24 1.52
CA ASP A 212 -14.91 -14.70 1.43
C ASP A 212 -14.33 -15.20 0.08
N ALA A 213 -14.02 -16.47 -0.01
CA ALA A 213 -13.44 -17.08 -1.21
C ALA A 213 -14.36 -16.93 -2.45
N ASP A 214 -15.65 -16.72 -2.26
CA ASP A 214 -16.62 -16.51 -3.34
C ASP A 214 -16.69 -15.03 -3.72
N SER A 215 -16.68 -14.08 -2.77
CA SER A 215 -16.68 -12.65 -3.05
C SER A 215 -15.40 -12.20 -3.76
N LEU A 216 -14.25 -12.82 -3.43
CA LEU A 216 -12.98 -12.57 -4.12
C LEU A 216 -13.01 -13.01 -5.60
N ARG A 217 -13.98 -13.84 -6.01
CA ARG A 217 -14.18 -14.31 -7.38
C ARG A 217 -15.45 -13.78 -8.04
N ARG A 218 -16.32 -13.10 -7.28
CA ARG A 218 -17.59 -12.57 -7.83
C ARG A 218 -17.36 -11.33 -8.66
N ASP A 219 -18.24 -11.18 -9.63
CA ASP A 219 -18.46 -9.94 -10.34
C ASP A 219 -19.21 -8.97 -9.40
N GLY A 220 -18.50 -8.03 -8.80
CA GLY A 220 -19.09 -6.94 -8.03
C GLY A 220 -19.70 -5.84 -8.90
N PRO A 221 -20.45 -4.90 -8.33
CA PRO A 221 -20.97 -3.77 -9.08
C PRO A 221 -19.82 -2.89 -9.58
N ASP A 222 -19.91 -2.46 -10.83
CA ASP A 222 -18.96 -1.49 -11.42
C ASP A 222 -19.23 -0.03 -10.99
N ASP A 223 -20.28 0.18 -10.17
CA ASP A 223 -20.68 1.53 -9.73
C ASP A 223 -19.70 2.08 -8.69
N VAL A 224 -18.74 2.81 -9.18
CA VAL A 224 -17.96 3.75 -8.38
C VAL A 224 -18.45 5.14 -8.75
N ASP A 225 -19.01 5.83 -7.78
CA ASP A 225 -19.41 7.24 -7.94
C ASP A 225 -18.14 8.08 -8.07
N ASP A 226 -17.71 8.32 -9.31
CA ASP A 226 -16.58 9.19 -9.59
C ASP A 226 -17.03 10.64 -9.50
N LEU A 227 -16.38 11.38 -8.63
CA LEU A 227 -16.56 12.82 -8.54
C LEU A 227 -16.27 13.48 -9.90
N SER A 228 -17.05 14.53 -10.25
CA SER A 228 -16.68 15.34 -11.40
C SER A 228 -15.30 15.98 -11.22
N PRO A 229 -14.58 16.31 -12.29
CA PRO A 229 -13.26 16.94 -12.17
C PRO A 229 -13.26 18.23 -11.33
N GLU A 230 -14.36 18.98 -11.34
CA GLU A 230 -14.55 20.19 -10.54
C GLU A 230 -14.72 19.84 -9.07
N ALA A 231 -15.55 18.83 -8.76
CA ALA A 231 -15.77 18.35 -7.41
C ALA A 231 -14.48 17.77 -6.80
N GLU A 232 -13.70 17.00 -7.57
CA GLU A 232 -12.38 16.50 -7.13
C GLU A 232 -11.45 17.64 -6.70
N ARG A 233 -11.35 18.68 -7.54
CA ARG A 233 -10.48 19.83 -7.24
C ARG A 233 -10.98 20.62 -6.03
N PHE A 234 -12.29 20.78 -5.88
CA PHE A 234 -12.87 21.46 -4.74
C PHE A 234 -12.56 20.71 -3.43
N GLU A 235 -12.78 19.40 -3.40
CA GLU A 235 -12.48 18.57 -2.23
C GLU A 235 -10.97 18.56 -1.90
N ALA A 236 -10.11 18.51 -2.91
CA ALA A 236 -8.66 18.59 -2.72
C ALA A 236 -8.24 19.94 -2.10
N ILE A 237 -8.80 21.07 -2.57
CA ILE A 237 -8.54 22.38 -1.99
C ILE A 237 -9.06 22.46 -0.55
N ARG A 238 -10.27 21.94 -0.29
CA ARG A 238 -10.88 21.91 1.05
C ARG A 238 -10.03 21.12 2.04
N LEU A 239 -9.38 20.06 1.59
CA LEU A 239 -8.50 19.24 2.43
C LEU A 239 -7.15 19.92 2.71
N ALA A 240 -6.71 20.83 1.84
CA ALA A 240 -5.42 21.53 1.96
C ALA A 240 -5.47 22.75 2.91
N ILE A 241 -6.67 23.23 3.29
CA ILE A 241 -6.87 24.39 4.17
C ILE A 241 -7.11 23.92 5.61
#